data_c07d0ebcc688ef661fcb543616788728
#
_entry.id   c07d0ebcc688ef661fcb543616788728
#
_cell.length_a   1.000
_cell.length_b   1.000
_cell.length_c   1.000
_cell.angle_alpha   90.00
_cell.angle_beta   90.00
_cell.angle_gamma   90.00
#
_symmetry.space_group_name_H-M   'P 1'
#
loop_
_entity.id
_entity.type
_entity.pdbx_description
1 polymer ?
#
loop_
_entity_poly.entity_id
_entity_poly.type
_entity_poly.pdbx_seq_one_letter_code
_entity_poly.pdbx_strand_id
1 'polypeptide(L)'
;MATGLVQIEQDREIAERLAAERLRLRKLAGLESPKHFHKPIERAFTAEERSRVTILFGGLTWKHEELIRAVFLGTGYHCERVPVPDVAGFQLGKEYGNNGQCNPTYFTVGNLVKYLQSLEKAGQPRQDILDNYVFFTAGSCGPCRFGMYESEYRFALKNAGFDGFRVLLFHDSDGLKAASGEPGLKFTVDFGLGMLNALDVGDVMNDLIYQVRPFEVNKGETEKVFQGAMDKLSTTLRDRPPFEIMERAPKWSKDYLSKKKAVRNTFNTLGKIREHLYGDIYLDALKECREKLNTVEVDRTRVKPVVKVTGEFWAQTTEGDGNFHMFEFLEREGAQVLVEPIATWVAYLMYQAKANAKRKWPVTRPHRSPKWYEAQKHLANQLVLRKKLAGIAVGETLWYHFYHRVIENLGGITHHLIPQPELARLAHPFYNQFARGGEGHLEVGKNVYYTVNHLCHMVLALKPFGCMPSSQSDGVQSAVISKFKDMIFLPIETSGEGEVNAHSRVQMALGEAKVKAKMEFEEALKSTGKRLDDIKGYVAEHPELRRPFYHVPHRPGIAGTAAQFILHVSDRMDSGSRFWRRSRVQGGVAVPNVA
;
A
#
# COMPACT_ATOMS: atom_id res chain seq x y z
N MET A 1 15.57 51.93 -37.46
CA MET A 1 16.45 50.82 -37.01
C MET A 1 17.57 51.27 -36.05
N ALA A 2 18.13 52.45 -36.15
CA ALA A 2 19.23 52.93 -35.28
C ALA A 2 18.82 53.13 -33.81
N THR A 3 17.60 53.59 -33.53
CA THR A 3 17.10 53.83 -32.15
C THR A 3 16.89 52.55 -31.33
N GLY A 4 16.55 51.46 -31.96
CA GLY A 4 16.35 50.19 -31.25
C GLY A 4 17.66 49.50 -30.82
N LEU A 5 18.73 49.64 -31.61
CA LEU A 5 20.05 49.10 -31.26
C LEU A 5 20.71 49.85 -30.10
N VAL A 6 20.54 51.20 -30.05
CA VAL A 6 21.03 52.01 -28.93
C VAL A 6 20.30 51.68 -27.61
N GLN A 7 19.02 51.39 -27.67
CA GLN A 7 18.23 50.98 -26.49
C GLN A 7 18.66 49.61 -25.95
N ILE A 8 18.90 48.66 -26.82
CA ILE A 8 19.39 47.31 -26.44
C ILE A 8 20.79 47.38 -25.83
N GLU A 9 21.63 48.26 -26.34
CA GLU A 9 23.00 48.46 -25.83
C GLU A 9 22.99 49.14 -24.44
N GLN A 10 22.11 50.12 -24.24
CA GLN A 10 21.91 50.77 -22.92
C GLN A 10 21.31 49.81 -21.90
N ASP A 11 20.31 48.97 -22.28
CA ASP A 11 19.71 47.95 -21.39
C ASP A 11 20.75 46.91 -20.98
N ARG A 12 21.66 46.55 -21.88
CA ARG A 12 22.76 45.62 -21.59
C ARG A 12 23.78 46.23 -20.62
N GLU A 13 24.17 47.50 -20.82
CA GLU A 13 25.09 48.21 -19.93
C GLU A 13 24.50 48.39 -18.52
N ILE A 14 23.20 48.66 -18.42
CA ILE A 14 22.47 48.75 -17.16
C ILE A 14 22.43 47.37 -16.47
N ALA A 15 22.17 46.32 -17.20
CA ALA A 15 22.14 44.94 -16.66
C ALA A 15 23.51 44.52 -16.12
N GLU A 16 24.60 44.87 -16.83
CA GLU A 16 25.97 44.59 -16.40
C GLU A 16 26.35 45.35 -15.13
N ARG A 17 25.99 46.65 -15.05
CA ARG A 17 26.19 47.48 -13.85
C ARG A 17 25.39 46.95 -12.64
N LEU A 18 24.14 46.53 -12.83
CA LEU A 18 23.32 45.95 -11.78
C LEU A 18 23.89 44.60 -11.30
N ALA A 19 24.42 43.78 -12.20
CA ALA A 19 25.08 42.54 -11.85
C ALA A 19 26.37 42.76 -11.04
N ALA A 20 27.18 43.75 -11.44
CA ALA A 20 28.41 44.10 -10.74
C ALA A 20 28.13 44.65 -9.33
N GLU A 21 27.11 45.52 -9.18
CA GLU A 21 26.73 46.08 -7.88
C GLU A 21 26.10 45.02 -6.97
N ARG A 22 25.30 44.11 -7.50
CA ARG A 22 24.81 42.95 -6.75
C ARG A 22 25.95 42.05 -6.23
N LEU A 23 26.99 41.88 -7.05
CA LEU A 23 28.15 41.08 -6.64
C LEU A 23 28.96 41.82 -5.55
N ARG A 24 29.10 43.17 -5.65
CA ARG A 24 29.73 44.00 -4.64
C ARG A 24 29.00 43.96 -3.31
N LEU A 25 27.68 44.12 -3.34
CA LEU A 25 26.83 44.10 -2.14
C LEU A 25 26.85 42.74 -1.48
N ARG A 26 26.86 41.64 -2.25
CA ARG A 26 27.02 40.29 -1.73
C ARG A 26 28.35 40.07 -1.01
N LYS A 27 29.46 40.56 -1.59
CA LYS A 27 30.77 40.49 -0.95
C LYS A 27 30.81 41.28 0.36
N LEU A 28 30.24 42.48 0.36
CA LEU A 28 30.13 43.35 1.55
C LEU A 28 29.26 42.72 2.65
N ALA A 29 28.20 41.99 2.26
CA ALA A 29 27.31 41.31 3.18
C ALA A 29 27.84 39.93 3.62
N GLY A 30 29.04 39.51 3.18
CA GLY A 30 29.59 38.17 3.48
C GLY A 30 28.79 37.02 2.88
N LEU A 31 27.90 37.30 1.92
CA LEU A 31 27.10 36.28 1.26
C LEU A 31 27.92 35.64 0.14
N GLU A 32 28.21 34.36 0.29
CA GLU A 32 28.77 33.57 -0.79
C GLU A 32 27.83 33.53 -2.00
N SER A 33 28.41 33.46 -3.20
CA SER A 33 27.60 33.22 -4.40
C SER A 33 26.81 31.91 -4.22
N PRO A 34 25.50 31.91 -4.47
CA PRO A 34 24.74 30.69 -4.36
C PRO A 34 25.33 29.67 -5.34
N LYS A 35 25.92 28.61 -4.80
CA LYS A 35 26.34 27.48 -5.61
C LYS A 35 25.05 26.81 -6.13
N HIS A 36 24.99 26.58 -7.43
CA HIS A 36 23.90 25.74 -7.95
C HIS A 36 23.94 24.40 -7.24
N PHE A 37 22.75 23.91 -6.84
CA PHE A 37 22.63 22.57 -6.32
C PHE A 37 23.09 21.59 -7.41
N HIS A 38 24.11 20.83 -7.10
CA HIS A 38 24.51 19.69 -7.90
C HIS A 38 24.10 18.44 -7.11
N LYS A 39 23.33 17.55 -7.74
CA LYS A 39 23.02 16.26 -7.13
C LYS A 39 24.35 15.57 -6.80
N PRO A 40 24.58 15.17 -5.55
CA PRO A 40 25.79 14.43 -5.19
C PRO A 40 25.91 13.19 -6.05
N ILE A 41 27.09 12.95 -6.61
CA ILE A 41 27.40 11.67 -7.29
C ILE A 41 27.86 10.72 -6.21
N GLU A 42 26.97 9.82 -5.81
CA GLU A 42 27.28 8.75 -4.86
C GLU A 42 28.03 7.64 -5.57
N ARG A 43 28.81 6.89 -4.80
CA ARG A 43 29.44 5.66 -5.29
C ARG A 43 28.34 4.66 -5.67
N ALA A 44 28.39 4.12 -6.89
CA ALA A 44 27.44 3.11 -7.35
C ALA A 44 27.47 1.86 -6.45
N PHE A 45 26.30 1.29 -6.18
CA PHE A 45 26.22 -0.03 -5.56
C PHE A 45 26.56 -1.09 -6.60
N THR A 46 27.66 -1.85 -6.39
CA THR A 46 28.20 -2.77 -7.39
C THR A 46 27.73 -4.23 -7.18
N ALA A 47 27.97 -5.07 -8.19
CA ALA A 47 27.61 -6.48 -8.10
C ALA A 47 28.44 -7.24 -7.05
N GLU A 48 29.70 -6.83 -6.85
CA GLU A 48 30.64 -7.41 -5.89
C GLU A 48 30.26 -7.06 -4.45
N GLU A 49 29.63 -5.91 -4.25
CA GLU A 49 29.18 -5.45 -2.94
C GLU A 49 27.93 -6.19 -2.44
N ARG A 50 27.20 -6.88 -3.32
CA ARG A 50 25.92 -7.54 -3.01
C ARG A 50 26.00 -8.51 -1.84
N SER A 51 27.13 -9.20 -1.67
CA SER A 51 27.33 -10.20 -0.61
C SER A 51 27.79 -9.62 0.74
N ARG A 52 28.13 -8.31 0.81
CA ARG A 52 28.66 -7.69 2.03
C ARG A 52 27.90 -6.46 2.49
N VAL A 53 27.29 -5.73 1.56
CA VAL A 53 26.57 -4.49 1.87
C VAL A 53 25.12 -4.81 2.26
N THR A 54 24.71 -4.27 3.39
CA THR A 54 23.35 -4.42 3.90
C THR A 54 22.42 -3.36 3.33
N ILE A 55 21.33 -3.79 2.71
CA ILE A 55 20.25 -2.91 2.23
C ILE A 55 19.31 -2.62 3.39
N LEU A 56 19.21 -1.36 3.78
CA LEU A 56 18.25 -0.88 4.75
C LEU A 56 16.98 -0.43 4.05
N PHE A 57 15.82 -0.71 4.63
CA PHE A 57 14.53 -0.20 4.14
C PHE A 57 13.50 -0.15 5.27
N GLY A 58 12.36 0.53 5.06
CA GLY A 58 11.26 0.63 6.01
C GLY A 58 10.15 1.54 5.49
N GLY A 59 9.11 1.73 6.30
CA GLY A 59 7.99 2.62 6.01
C GLY A 59 6.70 1.91 5.63
N LEU A 60 6.62 0.59 5.81
CA LEU A 60 5.42 -0.24 5.66
C LEU A 60 5.03 -0.85 7.01
N THR A 61 4.01 -1.71 7.06
CA THR A 61 3.73 -2.50 8.25
C THR A 61 4.83 -3.55 8.45
N TRP A 62 5.08 -3.97 9.70
CA TRP A 62 6.08 -4.99 9.99
C TRP A 62 5.86 -6.31 9.24
N LYS A 63 4.58 -6.63 8.92
CA LYS A 63 4.21 -7.83 8.15
C LYS A 63 4.77 -7.76 6.73
N HIS A 64 4.56 -6.64 6.06
CA HIS A 64 5.12 -6.40 4.72
C HIS A 64 6.65 -6.39 4.74
N GLU A 65 7.22 -5.68 5.70
CA GLU A 65 8.67 -5.54 5.80
C GLU A 65 9.37 -6.88 6.03
N GLU A 66 8.79 -7.77 6.87
CA GLU A 66 9.35 -9.10 7.08
C GLU A 66 9.33 -9.95 5.81
N LEU A 67 8.23 -9.93 5.06
CA LEU A 67 8.13 -10.68 3.81
C LEU A 67 9.01 -10.09 2.70
N ILE A 68 9.12 -8.76 2.60
CA ILE A 68 10.03 -8.09 1.68
C ILE A 68 11.49 -8.42 2.01
N ARG A 69 11.86 -8.39 3.29
CA ARG A 69 13.17 -8.81 3.76
C ARG A 69 13.48 -10.25 3.33
N ALA A 70 12.53 -11.16 3.48
CA ALA A 70 12.69 -12.55 3.04
C ALA A 70 12.98 -12.66 1.54
N VAL A 71 12.32 -11.85 0.70
CA VAL A 71 12.59 -11.82 -0.76
C VAL A 71 13.99 -11.32 -1.07
N PHE A 72 14.47 -10.27 -0.41
CA PHE A 72 15.83 -9.79 -0.57
C PHE A 72 16.85 -10.87 -0.19
N LEU A 73 16.69 -11.49 0.98
CA LEU A 73 17.56 -12.56 1.44
C LEU A 73 17.56 -13.76 0.48
N GLY A 74 16.38 -14.20 0.01
CA GLY A 74 16.24 -15.31 -0.93
C GLY A 74 16.80 -15.02 -2.32
N THR A 75 17.05 -13.76 -2.67
CA THR A 75 17.66 -13.35 -3.93
C THR A 75 19.15 -12.97 -3.78
N GLY A 76 19.74 -13.27 -2.62
CA GLY A 76 21.17 -13.16 -2.37
C GLY A 76 21.66 -11.78 -1.93
N TYR A 77 20.78 -10.96 -1.32
CA TYR A 77 21.14 -9.69 -0.71
C TYR A 77 21.14 -9.82 0.82
N HIS A 78 21.99 -9.03 1.48
CA HIS A 78 21.82 -8.73 2.89
C HIS A 78 20.80 -7.61 3.03
N CYS A 79 19.83 -7.78 3.90
CA CYS A 79 18.74 -6.80 4.04
C CYS A 79 18.24 -6.73 5.48
N GLU A 80 18.10 -5.53 5.99
CA GLU A 80 17.58 -5.25 7.33
C GLU A 80 16.49 -4.18 7.29
N ARG A 81 15.52 -4.33 8.18
CA ARG A 81 14.48 -3.34 8.40
C ARG A 81 14.99 -2.27 9.36
N VAL A 82 14.79 -1.00 9.04
CA VAL A 82 14.94 0.04 10.05
C VAL A 82 13.81 -0.08 11.08
N PRO A 83 14.04 0.26 12.35
CA PRO A 83 12.99 0.24 13.36
C PRO A 83 11.75 1.07 12.97
N VAL A 84 10.61 0.79 13.60
CA VAL A 84 9.41 1.62 13.43
C VAL A 84 9.73 3.06 13.83
N PRO A 85 9.37 4.06 13.01
CA PRO A 85 9.62 5.46 13.30
C PRO A 85 8.92 5.92 14.60
N ASP A 86 9.67 6.60 15.46
CA ASP A 86 9.18 7.17 16.70
C ASP A 86 9.35 8.69 16.75
N VAL A 87 8.86 9.33 17.81
CA VAL A 87 8.99 10.79 18.03
C VAL A 87 10.45 11.25 18.05
N ALA A 88 11.37 10.43 18.56
CA ALA A 88 12.80 10.78 18.54
C ALA A 88 13.34 10.85 17.12
N GLY A 89 12.96 9.91 16.25
CA GLY A 89 13.24 9.97 14.81
C GLY A 89 12.61 11.21 14.16
N PHE A 90 11.37 11.53 14.49
CA PHE A 90 10.71 12.72 13.99
C PHE A 90 11.47 14.02 14.36
N GLN A 91 11.96 14.15 15.60
CA GLN A 91 12.74 15.32 16.00
C GLN A 91 14.06 15.44 15.22
N LEU A 92 14.77 14.31 15.01
CA LEU A 92 15.97 14.30 14.16
C LEU A 92 15.65 14.66 12.71
N GLY A 93 14.50 14.23 12.19
CA GLY A 93 14.04 14.63 10.87
C GLY A 93 13.80 16.13 10.75
N LYS A 94 13.29 16.78 11.80
CA LYS A 94 13.16 18.25 11.88
C LYS A 94 14.50 18.96 12.03
N GLU A 95 15.41 18.38 12.81
CA GLU A 95 16.72 18.96 13.10
C GLU A 95 17.61 18.98 11.85
N TYR A 96 17.67 17.87 11.13
CA TYR A 96 18.59 17.71 10.00
C TYR A 96 17.95 17.94 8.63
N GLY A 97 16.62 17.85 8.51
CA GLY A 97 15.88 18.04 7.28
C GLY A 97 15.48 19.49 7.01
N ASN A 98 14.81 19.73 5.89
CA ASN A 98 14.26 21.04 5.54
C ASN A 98 12.97 21.34 6.31
N ASN A 99 12.77 22.60 6.65
CA ASN A 99 11.52 23.08 7.22
C ASN A 99 10.36 23.01 6.19
N GLY A 100 9.14 22.83 6.70
CA GLY A 100 7.93 22.85 5.89
C GLY A 100 7.66 21.56 5.10
N GLN A 101 8.33 20.46 5.45
CA GLN A 101 8.01 19.15 4.90
C GLN A 101 6.73 18.55 5.54
N CYS A 102 6.16 17.50 4.92
CA CYS A 102 5.08 16.74 5.55
C CYS A 102 5.64 15.83 6.65
N ASN A 103 4.82 15.49 7.62
CA ASN A 103 5.24 14.67 8.76
C ASN A 103 5.85 13.31 8.38
N PRO A 104 5.34 12.54 7.42
CA PRO A 104 5.99 11.30 7.00
C PRO A 104 7.45 11.50 6.59
N THR A 105 7.78 12.64 5.97
CA THR A 105 9.18 12.94 5.61
C THR A 105 10.04 13.05 6.85
N TYR A 106 9.61 13.79 7.87
CA TYR A 106 10.38 13.93 9.11
C TYR A 106 10.55 12.59 9.82
N PHE A 107 9.47 11.80 9.92
CA PHE A 107 9.54 10.48 10.55
C PHE A 107 10.50 9.54 9.81
N THR A 108 10.35 9.41 8.51
CA THR A 108 11.12 8.42 7.73
C THR A 108 12.58 8.82 7.56
N VAL A 109 12.85 10.09 7.25
CA VAL A 109 14.21 10.63 7.10
C VAL A 109 14.96 10.60 8.43
N GLY A 110 14.33 11.12 9.49
CA GLY A 110 14.94 11.14 10.82
C GLY A 110 15.12 9.75 11.42
N ASN A 111 14.23 8.80 11.09
CA ASN A 111 14.39 7.41 11.51
C ASN A 111 15.66 6.77 10.92
N LEU A 112 15.95 7.03 9.65
CA LEU A 112 17.21 6.58 9.05
C LEU A 112 18.41 7.22 9.74
N VAL A 113 18.40 8.54 9.96
CA VAL A 113 19.47 9.24 10.68
C VAL A 113 19.67 8.64 12.07
N LYS A 114 18.57 8.44 12.82
CA LYS A 114 18.58 7.81 14.16
C LYS A 114 19.22 6.42 14.12
N TYR A 115 18.83 5.62 13.15
CA TYR A 115 19.35 4.27 13.00
C TYR A 115 20.88 4.28 12.76
N LEU A 116 21.37 5.09 11.82
CA LEU A 116 22.80 5.20 11.54
C LEU A 116 23.60 5.73 12.74
N GLN A 117 23.05 6.72 13.45
CA GLN A 117 23.64 7.21 14.70
C GLN A 117 23.68 6.12 15.79
N SER A 118 22.69 5.22 15.81
CA SER A 118 22.68 4.09 16.75
C SER A 118 23.80 3.07 16.46
N LEU A 119 24.09 2.81 15.19
CA LEU A 119 25.23 1.97 14.78
C LEU A 119 26.55 2.59 15.20
N GLU A 120 26.71 3.91 15.03
CA GLU A 120 27.90 4.63 15.46
C GLU A 120 28.08 4.59 16.99
N LYS A 121 26.98 4.81 17.75
CA LYS A 121 26.98 4.66 19.22
C LYS A 121 27.28 3.23 19.68
N ALA A 122 26.94 2.23 18.87
CA ALA A 122 27.29 0.83 19.14
C ALA A 122 28.77 0.50 18.81
N GLY A 123 29.56 1.49 18.38
CA GLY A 123 31.00 1.38 18.14
C GLY A 123 31.38 1.10 16.67
N GLN A 124 30.45 1.17 15.73
CA GLN A 124 30.79 1.06 14.32
C GLN A 124 31.41 2.37 13.81
N PRO A 125 32.61 2.36 13.20
CA PRO A 125 33.18 3.53 12.60
C PRO A 125 32.26 4.08 11.50
N ARG A 126 32.13 5.40 11.43
CA ARG A 126 31.27 6.07 10.42
C ARG A 126 31.63 5.65 8.99
N GLN A 127 32.91 5.50 8.68
CA GLN A 127 33.33 5.06 7.35
C GLN A 127 32.83 3.65 7.03
N ASP A 128 32.84 2.75 8.00
CA ASP A 128 32.32 1.38 7.82
C ASP A 128 30.81 1.40 7.59
N ILE A 129 30.07 2.32 8.24
CA ILE A 129 28.64 2.51 7.98
C ILE A 129 28.41 2.99 6.55
N LEU A 130 29.18 3.98 6.06
CA LEU A 130 29.09 4.48 4.68
C LEU A 130 29.43 3.41 3.64
N ASP A 131 30.36 2.51 3.97
CA ASP A 131 30.83 1.48 3.06
C ASP A 131 29.95 0.22 3.04
N ASN A 132 29.33 -0.14 4.17
CA ASN A 132 28.64 -1.42 4.34
C ASN A 132 27.12 -1.31 4.38
N TYR A 133 26.55 -0.11 4.32
CA TYR A 133 25.09 0.08 4.30
C TYR A 133 24.65 0.94 3.12
N VAL A 134 23.45 0.67 2.62
CA VAL A 134 22.74 1.48 1.62
C VAL A 134 21.26 1.53 2.02
N PHE A 135 20.58 2.63 1.74
CA PHE A 135 19.14 2.73 2.00
C PHE A 135 18.35 2.60 0.71
N PHE A 136 17.40 1.69 0.68
CA PHE A 136 16.49 1.48 -0.44
C PHE A 136 15.14 2.15 -0.14
N THR A 137 14.71 3.05 -1.02
CA THR A 137 13.44 3.75 -0.90
C THR A 137 12.74 3.84 -2.24
N ALA A 138 11.43 4.08 -2.20
CA ALA A 138 10.64 4.37 -3.38
C ALA A 138 10.41 5.88 -3.51
N GLY A 139 10.03 6.32 -4.70
CA GLY A 139 9.63 7.69 -4.98
C GLY A 139 8.59 7.75 -6.08
N SER A 140 7.78 8.80 -6.11
CA SER A 140 6.76 8.99 -7.13
C SER A 140 6.78 10.39 -7.71
N CYS A 141 6.21 10.57 -8.91
CA CYS A 141 6.04 11.87 -9.55
C CYS A 141 4.67 12.46 -9.26
N GLY A 142 4.61 13.75 -8.99
CA GLY A 142 3.37 14.50 -8.85
C GLY A 142 3.43 15.54 -7.73
N PRO A 143 2.29 16.11 -7.30
CA PRO A 143 2.25 17.10 -6.22
C PRO A 143 2.55 16.50 -4.84
N CYS A 144 2.54 15.18 -4.67
CA CYS A 144 2.96 14.53 -3.45
C CYS A 144 4.46 14.77 -3.18
N ARG A 145 4.79 15.16 -1.94
CA ARG A 145 6.19 15.39 -1.53
C ARG A 145 7.03 14.13 -1.52
N PHE A 146 6.41 12.96 -1.59
CA PHE A 146 7.10 11.68 -1.70
C PHE A 146 8.09 11.62 -2.88
N GLY A 147 7.84 12.38 -3.95
CA GLY A 147 8.79 12.56 -5.04
C GLY A 147 10.09 13.29 -4.66
N MET A 148 10.12 13.95 -3.51
CA MET A 148 11.28 14.70 -3.00
C MET A 148 12.02 14.00 -1.86
N TYR A 149 11.50 12.87 -1.35
CA TYR A 149 12.08 12.18 -0.19
C TYR A 149 13.54 11.77 -0.43
N GLU A 150 13.89 11.33 -1.63
CA GLU A 150 15.27 11.01 -1.97
C GLU A 150 16.23 12.17 -1.70
N SER A 151 15.86 13.35 -2.17
CA SER A 151 16.66 14.56 -1.96
C SER A 151 16.72 14.95 -0.48
N GLU A 152 15.63 14.75 0.24
CA GLU A 152 15.52 15.04 1.65
C GLU A 152 16.35 14.08 2.50
N TYR A 153 16.35 12.77 2.18
CA TYR A 153 17.26 11.80 2.80
C TYR A 153 18.72 12.24 2.66
N ARG A 154 19.15 12.57 1.45
CA ARG A 154 20.55 13.01 1.21
C ARG A 154 20.89 14.28 1.94
N PHE A 155 19.97 15.24 1.97
CA PHE A 155 20.17 16.50 2.67
C PHE A 155 20.33 16.29 4.19
N ALA A 156 19.42 15.56 4.80
CA ALA A 156 19.46 15.27 6.24
C ALA A 156 20.67 14.42 6.62
N LEU A 157 21.01 13.40 5.84
CA LEU A 157 22.20 12.58 6.05
C LEU A 157 23.48 13.41 6.00
N LYS A 158 23.60 14.32 5.04
CA LYS A 158 24.74 15.24 4.96
C LYS A 158 24.83 16.13 6.20
N ASN A 159 23.70 16.72 6.64
CA ASN A 159 23.66 17.58 7.82
C ASN A 159 23.99 16.79 9.10
N ALA A 160 23.60 15.52 9.17
CA ALA A 160 23.91 14.61 10.29
C ALA A 160 25.34 14.03 10.25
N GLY A 161 26.16 14.42 9.26
CA GLY A 161 27.55 14.00 9.13
C GLY A 161 27.76 12.68 8.38
N PHE A 162 26.72 12.13 7.73
CA PHE A 162 26.79 10.93 6.87
C PHE A 162 26.82 11.29 5.38
N ASP A 163 27.58 12.35 5.02
CA ASP A 163 27.76 12.77 3.61
C ASP A 163 28.34 11.61 2.79
N GLY A 164 27.75 11.34 1.64
CA GLY A 164 28.13 10.21 0.79
C GLY A 164 27.44 8.87 1.12
N PHE A 165 26.56 8.81 2.13
CA PHE A 165 25.72 7.64 2.35
C PHE A 165 24.78 7.42 1.16
N ARG A 166 24.73 6.18 0.66
CA ARG A 166 24.06 5.82 -0.59
C ARG A 166 22.56 5.61 -0.40
N VAL A 167 21.75 6.31 -1.20
CA VAL A 167 20.30 6.15 -1.24
C VAL A 167 19.88 5.61 -2.61
N LEU A 168 19.40 4.38 -2.63
CA LEU A 168 18.94 3.69 -3.83
C LEU A 168 17.45 3.99 -4.05
N LEU A 169 17.11 4.62 -5.17
CA LEU A 169 15.74 5.03 -5.47
C LEU A 169 15.09 4.09 -6.48
N PHE A 170 13.92 3.55 -6.10
CA PHE A 170 12.99 2.92 -7.02
C PHE A 170 11.92 3.94 -7.43
N HIS A 171 11.86 4.29 -8.71
CA HIS A 171 10.95 5.31 -9.21
C HIS A 171 9.77 4.68 -9.96
N ASP A 172 8.53 5.09 -9.63
CA ASP A 172 7.30 4.54 -10.22
C ASP A 172 7.16 4.83 -11.72
N SER A 173 7.69 5.98 -12.20
CA SER A 173 7.58 6.40 -13.62
C SER A 173 8.46 5.63 -14.57
N ASP A 174 9.59 5.13 -14.11
CA ASP A 174 10.61 4.46 -14.92
C ASP A 174 10.55 2.94 -14.77
N GLY A 175 9.72 2.46 -13.85
CA GLY A 175 9.50 1.04 -13.58
C GLY A 175 10.80 0.30 -13.25
N LEU A 176 10.88 -0.96 -13.70
CA LEU A 176 12.08 -1.80 -13.50
C LEU A 176 13.38 -1.22 -14.12
N LYS A 177 13.27 -0.20 -15.01
CA LYS A 177 14.44 0.41 -15.65
C LYS A 177 15.16 1.42 -14.76
N ALA A 178 14.45 2.13 -13.90
CA ALA A 178 15.07 3.12 -13.01
C ALA A 178 15.99 2.46 -11.97
N ALA A 179 15.55 1.34 -11.45
CA ALA A 179 16.34 0.55 -10.53
C ALA A 179 17.49 -0.21 -11.22
N SER A 180 17.47 -0.34 -12.55
CA SER A 180 18.57 -0.96 -13.33
C SER A 180 19.79 -0.05 -13.52
N GLY A 181 19.75 1.20 -13.04
CA GLY A 181 20.90 2.12 -13.05
C GLY A 181 22.00 1.72 -12.05
N GLU A 182 21.65 0.94 -11.02
CA GLU A 182 22.62 0.46 -10.03
C GLU A 182 23.07 -0.97 -10.38
N PRO A 183 24.36 -1.20 -10.72
CA PRO A 183 24.83 -2.52 -11.15
C PRO A 183 24.66 -3.62 -10.09
N GLY A 184 24.60 -3.23 -8.81
CA GLY A 184 24.40 -4.14 -7.69
C GLY A 184 22.96 -4.65 -7.57
N LEU A 185 21.94 -3.86 -7.98
CA LEU A 185 20.55 -4.26 -7.93
C LEU A 185 20.15 -5.01 -9.20
N LYS A 186 19.87 -6.29 -9.07
CA LYS A 186 19.46 -7.16 -10.17
C LYS A 186 17.98 -7.49 -10.04
N PHE A 187 17.13 -6.72 -10.70
CA PHE A 187 15.70 -6.99 -10.76
C PHE A 187 15.42 -8.19 -11.67
N THR A 188 15.47 -9.37 -11.10
CA THR A 188 15.08 -10.61 -11.79
C THR A 188 13.57 -10.78 -11.78
N VAL A 189 13.05 -11.65 -12.65
CA VAL A 189 11.64 -12.03 -12.64
C VAL A 189 11.24 -12.62 -11.28
N ASP A 190 12.11 -13.44 -10.68
CA ASP A 190 11.87 -14.03 -9.36
C ASP A 190 11.80 -12.97 -8.25
N PHE A 191 12.69 -11.96 -8.30
CA PHE A 191 12.64 -10.84 -7.37
C PHE A 191 11.32 -10.07 -7.50
N GLY A 192 10.95 -9.69 -8.73
CA GLY A 192 9.71 -8.95 -8.98
C GLY A 192 8.45 -9.71 -8.54
N LEU A 193 8.36 -11.00 -8.88
CA LEU A 193 7.24 -11.85 -8.45
C LEU A 193 7.27 -12.14 -6.94
N GLY A 194 8.45 -12.26 -6.35
CA GLY A 194 8.62 -12.37 -4.90
C GLY A 194 8.10 -11.13 -4.17
N MET A 195 8.44 -9.93 -4.67
CA MET A 195 7.94 -8.67 -4.12
C MET A 195 6.42 -8.54 -4.23
N LEU A 196 5.81 -8.97 -5.36
CA LEU A 196 4.35 -9.01 -5.50
C LEU A 196 3.72 -9.95 -4.46
N ASN A 197 4.28 -11.17 -4.29
CA ASN A 197 3.82 -12.09 -3.26
C ASN A 197 3.96 -11.49 -1.86
N ALA A 198 5.09 -10.84 -1.55
CA ALA A 198 5.31 -10.21 -0.25
C ALA A 198 4.30 -9.11 0.06
N LEU A 199 3.94 -8.30 -0.95
CA LEU A 199 2.92 -7.26 -0.81
C LEU A 199 1.52 -7.87 -0.62
N ASP A 200 1.10 -8.79 -1.48
CA ASP A 200 -0.25 -9.37 -1.43
C ASP A 200 -0.46 -10.21 -0.16
N VAL A 201 0.54 -11.01 0.22
CA VAL A 201 0.47 -11.80 1.47
C VAL A 201 0.52 -10.87 2.67
N GLY A 202 1.36 -9.85 2.64
CA GLY A 202 1.45 -8.83 3.70
C GLY A 202 0.11 -8.13 3.93
N ASP A 203 -0.58 -7.73 2.85
CA ASP A 203 -1.90 -7.11 2.90
C ASP A 203 -2.95 -8.04 3.50
N VAL A 204 -3.03 -9.29 2.98
CA VAL A 204 -4.03 -10.26 3.45
C VAL A 204 -3.78 -10.64 4.91
N MET A 205 -2.52 -10.83 5.31
CA MET A 205 -2.16 -11.08 6.71
C MET A 205 -2.44 -9.85 7.59
N ASN A 206 -2.18 -8.65 7.09
CA ASN A 206 -2.46 -7.42 7.83
C ASN A 206 -3.98 -7.20 8.02
N ASP A 207 -4.81 -7.51 7.04
CA ASP A 207 -6.26 -7.47 7.21
C ASP A 207 -6.75 -8.59 8.15
N LEU A 208 -6.25 -9.79 7.97
CA LEU A 208 -6.65 -10.98 8.72
C LEU A 208 -6.52 -10.79 10.24
N ILE A 209 -5.42 -10.23 10.73
CA ILE A 209 -5.22 -10.05 12.17
C ILE A 209 -6.30 -9.14 12.77
N TYR A 210 -6.72 -8.07 12.05
CA TYR A 210 -7.78 -7.16 12.47
C TYR A 210 -9.19 -7.75 12.32
N GLN A 211 -9.37 -8.86 11.60
CA GLN A 211 -10.63 -9.60 11.53
C GLN A 211 -10.75 -10.66 12.62
N VAL A 212 -9.64 -11.19 13.15
CA VAL A 212 -9.62 -12.29 14.14
C VAL A 212 -9.43 -11.78 15.56
N ARG A 213 -8.36 -11.00 15.80
CA ARG A 213 -7.96 -10.55 17.14
C ARG A 213 -9.05 -9.82 17.95
N PRO A 214 -9.90 -8.95 17.35
CA PRO A 214 -10.97 -8.29 18.12
C PRO A 214 -12.00 -9.24 18.70
N PHE A 215 -12.14 -10.43 18.14
CA PHE A 215 -13.13 -11.45 18.52
C PHE A 215 -12.54 -12.65 19.27
N GLU A 216 -11.21 -12.71 19.45
CA GLU A 216 -10.57 -13.84 20.14
C GLU A 216 -11.16 -14.06 21.54
N VAL A 217 -11.36 -15.33 21.91
CA VAL A 217 -11.87 -15.72 23.25
C VAL A 217 -10.73 -15.64 24.27
N ASN A 218 -9.59 -16.20 23.91
CA ASN A 218 -8.39 -16.18 24.74
C ASN A 218 -7.48 -15.04 24.29
N LYS A 219 -7.37 -14.00 25.13
CA LYS A 219 -6.60 -12.79 24.81
C LYS A 219 -5.13 -13.11 24.51
N GLY A 220 -4.63 -12.65 23.34
CA GLY A 220 -3.26 -12.84 22.88
C GLY A 220 -2.99 -14.15 22.14
N GLU A 221 -3.96 -15.04 22.03
CA GLU A 221 -3.84 -16.29 21.26
C GLU A 221 -3.63 -16.01 19.77
N THR A 222 -4.38 -15.05 19.22
CA THR A 222 -4.25 -14.64 17.83
C THR A 222 -2.84 -14.18 17.52
N GLU A 223 -2.26 -13.30 18.33
CA GLU A 223 -0.92 -12.74 18.11
C GLU A 223 0.15 -13.85 18.08
N LYS A 224 0.07 -14.78 19.04
CA LYS A 224 1.03 -15.89 19.14
C LYS A 224 0.97 -16.82 17.91
N VAL A 225 -0.22 -17.18 17.46
CA VAL A 225 -0.39 -18.06 16.29
C VAL A 225 -0.03 -17.33 15.01
N PHE A 226 -0.35 -16.04 14.95
CA PHE A 226 -0.05 -15.17 13.81
C PHE A 226 1.45 -15.00 13.58
N GLN A 227 2.23 -14.80 14.65
CA GLN A 227 3.69 -14.71 14.54
C GLN A 227 4.28 -15.99 13.92
N GLY A 228 3.84 -17.16 14.38
CA GLY A 228 4.28 -18.44 13.81
C GLY A 228 3.88 -18.64 12.33
N ALA A 229 2.75 -18.07 11.90
CA ALA A 229 2.35 -18.06 10.50
C ALA A 229 3.24 -17.10 9.67
N MET A 230 3.56 -15.93 10.19
CA MET A 230 4.48 -14.98 9.53
C MET A 230 5.88 -15.56 9.36
N ASP A 231 6.42 -16.23 10.38
CA ASP A 231 7.73 -16.89 10.33
C ASP A 231 7.76 -17.99 9.24
N LYS A 232 6.68 -18.77 9.12
CA LYS A 232 6.54 -19.79 8.08
C LYS A 232 6.52 -19.16 6.67
N LEU A 233 5.72 -18.10 6.47
CA LEU A 233 5.59 -17.42 5.18
C LEU A 233 6.91 -16.73 4.78
N SER A 234 7.57 -16.07 5.72
CA SER A 234 8.88 -15.46 5.54
C SER A 234 9.93 -16.49 5.12
N THR A 235 10.00 -17.61 5.83
CA THR A 235 10.91 -18.73 5.50
C THR A 235 10.61 -19.30 4.11
N THR A 236 9.34 -19.49 3.78
CA THR A 236 8.94 -20.02 2.45
C THR A 236 9.33 -19.08 1.31
N LEU A 237 9.17 -17.77 1.50
CA LEU A 237 9.59 -16.78 0.49
C LEU A 237 11.11 -16.72 0.34
N ARG A 238 11.85 -16.79 1.45
CA ARG A 238 13.31 -16.75 1.46
C ARG A 238 13.92 -17.98 0.81
N ASP A 239 13.45 -19.17 1.18
CA ASP A 239 14.09 -20.45 0.83
C ASP A 239 13.50 -21.07 -0.46
N ARG A 240 12.67 -20.29 -1.18
CA ARG A 240 12.03 -20.75 -2.40
C ARG A 240 13.05 -21.09 -3.49
N PRO A 241 13.05 -22.32 -4.05
CA PRO A 241 13.95 -22.68 -5.12
C PRO A 241 13.61 -21.92 -6.42
N PRO A 242 14.60 -21.42 -7.16
CA PRO A 242 14.36 -20.77 -8.45
C PRO A 242 13.82 -21.77 -9.48
N PHE A 243 12.91 -21.31 -10.33
CA PHE A 243 12.41 -22.13 -11.44
C PHE A 243 13.38 -22.02 -12.63
N GLU A 244 13.86 -23.17 -13.10
CA GLU A 244 14.63 -23.28 -14.33
C GLU A 244 14.08 -24.36 -15.26
N ILE A 245 13.61 -23.95 -16.47
CA ILE A 245 12.99 -24.86 -17.44
C ILE A 245 13.95 -25.96 -17.87
N MET A 246 15.26 -25.69 -17.90
CA MET A 246 16.27 -26.66 -18.29
C MET A 246 16.35 -27.88 -17.35
N GLU A 247 16.00 -27.70 -16.08
CA GLU A 247 15.96 -28.81 -15.12
C GLU A 247 14.72 -29.68 -15.30
N ARG A 248 13.58 -29.07 -15.65
CA ARG A 248 12.26 -29.70 -15.74
C ARG A 248 11.86 -30.16 -17.13
N ALA A 249 12.54 -29.64 -18.18
CA ALA A 249 12.23 -29.97 -19.56
C ALA A 249 12.61 -31.43 -19.90
N PRO A 250 11.82 -32.13 -20.73
CA PRO A 250 12.17 -33.45 -21.24
C PRO A 250 13.50 -33.45 -21.99
N LYS A 251 14.25 -34.56 -21.93
CA LYS A 251 15.59 -34.67 -22.56
C LYS A 251 15.61 -34.24 -24.03
N TRP A 252 14.60 -34.62 -24.79
CA TRP A 252 14.49 -34.29 -26.24
C TRP A 252 14.37 -32.78 -26.53
N SER A 253 13.83 -31.99 -25.62
CA SER A 253 13.64 -30.55 -25.81
C SER A 253 14.82 -29.72 -25.29
N LYS A 254 15.69 -30.29 -24.45
CA LYS A 254 16.82 -29.56 -23.83
C LYS A 254 17.80 -29.03 -24.88
N ASP A 255 18.11 -29.80 -25.92
CA ASP A 255 19.02 -29.38 -27.00
C ASP A 255 18.43 -28.18 -27.78
N TYR A 256 17.13 -28.21 -28.09
CA TYR A 256 16.45 -27.08 -28.73
C TYR A 256 16.45 -25.83 -27.85
N LEU A 257 16.09 -25.96 -26.57
CA LEU A 257 16.05 -24.86 -25.61
C LEU A 257 17.44 -24.27 -25.33
N SER A 258 18.50 -25.08 -25.35
CA SER A 258 19.87 -24.60 -25.19
C SER A 258 20.30 -23.68 -26.34
N LYS A 259 19.89 -24.02 -27.58
CA LYS A 259 20.19 -23.26 -28.81
C LYS A 259 19.34 -22.01 -28.99
N LYS A 260 18.11 -21.97 -28.45
CA LYS A 260 17.14 -20.88 -28.62
C LYS A 260 16.92 -20.09 -27.33
N LYS A 261 17.89 -19.22 -26.99
CA LYS A 261 17.88 -18.40 -25.76
C LYS A 261 16.56 -17.62 -25.55
N ALA A 262 15.98 -17.03 -26.59
CA ALA A 262 14.73 -16.28 -26.49
C ALA A 262 13.55 -17.19 -26.07
N VAL A 263 13.44 -18.36 -26.68
CA VAL A 263 12.41 -19.35 -26.35
C VAL A 263 12.59 -19.85 -24.91
N ARG A 264 13.82 -20.20 -24.53
CA ARG A 264 14.14 -20.61 -23.16
C ARG A 264 13.76 -19.53 -22.13
N ASN A 265 14.09 -18.26 -22.39
CA ASN A 265 13.76 -17.16 -21.49
C ASN A 265 12.24 -16.97 -21.36
N THR A 266 11.49 -17.13 -22.45
CA THR A 266 10.03 -17.05 -22.42
C THR A 266 9.43 -18.17 -21.56
N PHE A 267 9.88 -19.42 -21.76
CA PHE A 267 9.42 -20.54 -20.94
C PHE A 267 9.84 -20.42 -19.48
N ASN A 268 11.05 -19.93 -19.19
CA ASN A 268 11.47 -19.64 -17.82
C ASN A 268 10.55 -18.58 -17.19
N THR A 269 10.24 -17.50 -17.88
CA THR A 269 9.35 -16.45 -17.36
C THR A 269 7.94 -16.99 -17.08
N LEU A 270 7.37 -17.72 -18.02
CA LEU A 270 6.04 -18.34 -17.84
C LEU A 270 6.03 -19.37 -16.72
N GLY A 271 7.10 -20.19 -16.63
CA GLY A 271 7.26 -21.15 -15.54
C GLY A 271 7.38 -20.48 -14.17
N LYS A 272 8.16 -19.40 -14.07
CA LYS A 272 8.28 -18.59 -12.84
C LYS A 272 6.92 -17.99 -12.44
N ILE A 273 6.19 -17.40 -13.37
CA ILE A 273 4.84 -16.89 -13.11
C ILE A 273 3.92 -18.01 -12.60
N ARG A 274 3.93 -19.16 -13.27
CA ARG A 274 3.13 -20.31 -12.84
C ARG A 274 3.49 -20.78 -11.43
N GLU A 275 4.78 -20.91 -11.12
CA GLU A 275 5.25 -21.35 -9.79
C GLU A 275 4.88 -20.34 -8.69
N HIS A 276 4.95 -19.04 -8.98
CA HIS A 276 4.56 -18.01 -8.04
C HIS A 276 3.04 -17.94 -7.81
N LEU A 277 2.24 -18.25 -8.86
CA LEU A 277 0.77 -18.24 -8.76
C LEU A 277 0.18 -19.55 -8.26
N TYR A 278 0.77 -20.68 -8.66
CA TYR A 278 0.17 -22.00 -8.50
C TYR A 278 1.16 -23.05 -7.95
N GLY A 279 2.36 -22.62 -7.50
CA GLY A 279 3.36 -23.53 -6.98
C GLY A 279 2.93 -24.16 -5.66
N ASP A 280 3.02 -25.49 -5.55
CA ASP A 280 2.55 -26.24 -4.39
C ASP A 280 3.20 -25.77 -3.08
N ILE A 281 4.52 -25.50 -3.09
CA ILE A 281 5.27 -25.05 -1.91
C ILE A 281 4.64 -23.79 -1.30
N TYR A 282 4.27 -22.83 -2.15
CA TYR A 282 3.69 -21.57 -1.70
C TYR A 282 2.24 -21.73 -1.26
N LEU A 283 1.43 -22.43 -2.07
CA LEU A 283 0.03 -22.69 -1.73
C LEU A 283 -0.11 -23.54 -0.46
N ASP A 284 0.76 -24.52 -0.28
CA ASP A 284 0.74 -25.39 0.91
C ASP A 284 1.17 -24.62 2.16
N ALA A 285 2.13 -23.68 2.04
CA ALA A 285 2.47 -22.79 3.14
C ALA A 285 1.29 -21.88 3.55
N LEU A 286 0.54 -21.32 2.59
CA LEU A 286 -0.67 -20.55 2.87
C LEU A 286 -1.75 -21.39 3.55
N LYS A 287 -1.99 -22.62 3.10
CA LYS A 287 -2.94 -23.56 3.71
C LYS A 287 -2.52 -23.95 5.13
N GLU A 288 -1.23 -24.25 5.35
CA GLU A 288 -0.70 -24.57 6.68
C GLU A 288 -0.91 -23.39 7.65
N CYS A 289 -0.65 -22.15 7.19
CA CYS A 289 -0.92 -20.94 7.97
C CYS A 289 -2.42 -20.80 8.29
N ARG A 290 -3.28 -21.05 7.32
CA ARG A 290 -4.74 -21.08 7.51
C ARG A 290 -5.14 -22.09 8.57
N GLU A 291 -4.64 -23.34 8.51
CA GLU A 291 -4.97 -24.38 9.47
C GLU A 291 -4.57 -23.98 10.89
N LYS A 292 -3.35 -23.43 11.06
CA LYS A 292 -2.88 -22.93 12.35
C LYS A 292 -3.73 -21.77 12.87
N LEU A 293 -4.00 -20.77 12.05
CA LEU A 293 -4.81 -19.63 12.42
C LEU A 293 -6.27 -20.02 12.73
N ASN A 294 -6.78 -21.08 12.09
CA ASN A 294 -8.13 -21.59 12.34
C ASN A 294 -8.28 -22.32 13.68
N THR A 295 -7.18 -22.54 14.42
CA THR A 295 -7.25 -23.09 15.79
C THR A 295 -7.72 -22.07 16.80
N VAL A 296 -7.52 -20.78 16.56
CA VAL A 296 -7.97 -19.68 17.42
C VAL A 296 -9.49 -19.73 17.57
N GLU A 297 -9.95 -19.52 18.78
CA GLU A 297 -11.38 -19.48 19.06
C GLU A 297 -11.88 -18.04 19.06
N VAL A 298 -12.98 -17.76 18.34
CA VAL A 298 -13.57 -16.43 18.22
C VAL A 298 -15.04 -16.39 18.63
N ASP A 299 -15.44 -15.28 19.26
CA ASP A 299 -16.82 -14.98 19.63
C ASP A 299 -17.32 -13.77 18.80
N ARG A 300 -17.98 -14.06 17.67
CA ARG A 300 -18.57 -13.05 16.80
C ARG A 300 -19.91 -12.49 17.28
N THR A 301 -20.41 -12.91 18.43
CA THR A 301 -21.60 -12.29 19.04
C THR A 301 -21.28 -10.98 19.76
N ARG A 302 -20.00 -10.64 19.94
CA ARG A 302 -19.55 -9.39 20.53
C ARG A 302 -19.80 -8.24 19.56
N VAL A 303 -20.64 -7.28 20.00
CA VAL A 303 -20.96 -6.08 19.20
C VAL A 303 -19.77 -5.13 19.20
N LYS A 304 -19.23 -4.86 18.02
CA LYS A 304 -18.12 -3.92 17.81
C LYS A 304 -18.44 -2.98 16.66
N PRO A 305 -18.20 -1.67 16.80
CA PRO A 305 -18.25 -0.78 15.64
C PRO A 305 -17.15 -1.14 14.66
N VAL A 306 -17.49 -1.17 13.38
CA VAL A 306 -16.55 -1.35 12.29
C VAL A 306 -16.04 0.03 11.87
N VAL A 307 -14.73 0.25 11.99
CA VAL A 307 -14.07 1.52 11.66
C VAL A 307 -13.17 1.31 10.45
N LYS A 308 -13.50 1.98 9.33
CA LYS A 308 -12.61 2.03 8.17
C LYS A 308 -11.54 3.08 8.39
N VAL A 309 -10.28 2.66 8.45
CA VAL A 309 -9.14 3.59 8.42
C VAL A 309 -8.78 3.89 6.97
N THR A 310 -8.65 5.16 6.64
CA THR A 310 -8.24 5.70 5.34
C THR A 310 -7.33 6.91 5.54
N GLY A 311 -6.96 7.60 4.48
CA GLY A 311 -6.13 8.79 4.55
C GLY A 311 -4.88 8.66 3.70
N GLU A 312 -3.80 9.29 4.13
CA GLU A 312 -2.52 9.26 3.45
C GLU A 312 -1.86 7.89 3.61
N PHE A 313 -1.15 7.47 2.55
CA PHE A 313 -0.59 6.12 2.43
C PHE A 313 0.26 5.70 3.63
N TRP A 314 1.25 6.50 4.00
CA TRP A 314 2.14 6.15 5.12
C TRP A 314 1.42 6.18 6.46
N ALA A 315 0.56 7.17 6.71
CA ALA A 315 -0.18 7.29 7.97
C ALA A 315 -1.13 6.10 8.22
N GLN A 316 -1.67 5.50 7.15
CA GLN A 316 -2.53 4.31 7.27
C GLN A 316 -1.78 2.97 7.19
N THR A 317 -0.45 2.97 6.98
CA THR A 317 0.39 1.77 6.97
C THR A 317 1.41 1.72 8.10
N THR A 318 1.79 2.86 8.68
CA THR A 318 2.72 2.88 9.82
C THR A 318 2.07 2.35 11.10
N GLU A 319 2.85 1.76 11.99
CA GLU A 319 2.39 1.14 13.24
C GLU A 319 3.08 1.75 14.46
N GLY A 320 3.21 3.05 14.54
CA GLY A 320 3.92 3.70 15.64
C GLY A 320 3.43 5.12 15.90
N ASP A 321 4.31 5.95 16.42
CA ASP A 321 4.03 7.34 16.77
C ASP A 321 3.54 8.17 15.56
N GLY A 322 3.90 7.75 14.35
CA GLY A 322 3.54 8.46 13.11
C GLY A 322 2.05 8.56 12.84
N ASN A 323 1.24 7.68 13.41
CA ASN A 323 -0.21 7.74 13.39
C ASN A 323 -0.84 7.64 14.78
N PHE A 324 -0.07 7.96 15.84
CA PHE A 324 -0.51 7.94 17.23
C PHE A 324 -0.97 6.56 17.70
N HIS A 325 -0.34 5.48 17.26
CA HIS A 325 -0.75 4.10 17.57
C HIS A 325 -2.25 3.84 17.30
N MET A 326 -2.80 4.45 16.28
CA MET A 326 -4.25 4.55 16.09
C MET A 326 -4.94 3.20 15.91
N PHE A 327 -4.29 2.23 15.29
CA PHE A 327 -4.87 0.89 15.12
C PHE A 327 -5.03 0.17 16.47
N GLU A 328 -3.99 0.19 17.28
CA GLU A 328 -4.01 -0.39 18.63
C GLU A 328 -5.02 0.34 19.54
N PHE A 329 -5.06 1.68 19.43
CA PHE A 329 -6.02 2.50 20.16
C PHE A 329 -7.47 2.12 19.83
N LEU A 330 -7.83 2.00 18.54
CA LEU A 330 -9.18 1.62 18.10
C LEU A 330 -9.58 0.23 18.63
N GLU A 331 -8.67 -0.76 18.59
CA GLU A 331 -8.94 -2.10 19.11
C GLU A 331 -9.11 -2.09 20.64
N ARG A 332 -8.26 -1.35 21.35
CA ARG A 332 -8.36 -1.17 22.80
C ARG A 332 -9.68 -0.53 23.21
N GLU A 333 -10.18 0.42 22.40
CA GLU A 333 -11.49 1.03 22.58
C GLU A 333 -12.66 0.13 22.12
N GLY A 334 -12.39 -1.07 21.65
CA GLY A 334 -13.38 -2.08 21.32
C GLY A 334 -13.91 -2.04 19.91
N ALA A 335 -13.24 -1.38 18.97
CA ALA A 335 -13.59 -1.39 17.56
C ALA A 335 -13.03 -2.61 16.81
N GLN A 336 -13.65 -2.95 15.70
CA GLN A 336 -13.08 -3.75 14.62
C GLN A 336 -12.52 -2.80 13.56
N VAL A 337 -11.27 -2.99 13.17
CA VAL A 337 -10.59 -2.10 12.23
C VAL A 337 -10.59 -2.70 10.83
N LEU A 338 -10.96 -1.90 9.83
CA LEU A 338 -10.79 -2.20 8.41
C LEU A 338 -9.57 -1.44 7.89
N VAL A 339 -8.49 -2.16 7.66
CA VAL A 339 -7.27 -1.59 7.08
C VAL A 339 -7.40 -1.42 5.57
N GLU A 340 -6.48 -0.67 4.98
CA GLU A 340 -6.41 -0.52 3.53
C GLU A 340 -5.25 -1.35 2.96
N PRO A 341 -5.51 -2.22 1.98
CA PRO A 341 -4.44 -2.94 1.30
C PRO A 341 -3.54 -2.01 0.47
N ILE A 342 -2.23 -2.23 0.51
CA ILE A 342 -1.25 -1.57 -0.36
C ILE A 342 -1.56 -1.91 -1.83
N ALA A 343 -2.02 -3.13 -2.08
CA ALA A 343 -2.45 -3.60 -3.40
C ALA A 343 -3.54 -2.71 -4.04
N THR A 344 -4.39 -2.06 -3.26
CA THR A 344 -5.36 -1.06 -3.78
C THR A 344 -4.66 0.11 -4.44
N TRP A 345 -3.53 0.57 -3.88
CA TRP A 345 -2.75 1.66 -4.45
C TRP A 345 -2.09 1.25 -5.78
N VAL A 346 -1.57 0.02 -5.87
CA VAL A 346 -1.04 -0.54 -7.12
C VAL A 346 -2.14 -0.64 -8.19
N ALA A 347 -3.32 -1.13 -7.83
CA ALA A 347 -4.48 -1.16 -8.71
C ALA A 347 -4.88 0.24 -9.21
N TYR A 348 -4.83 1.24 -8.32
CA TYR A 348 -5.08 2.64 -8.66
C TYR A 348 -4.05 3.20 -9.65
N LEU A 349 -2.76 2.92 -9.48
CA LEU A 349 -1.72 3.32 -10.44
C LEU A 349 -1.96 2.71 -11.83
N MET A 350 -2.32 1.43 -11.91
CA MET A 350 -2.67 0.77 -13.17
C MET A 350 -3.91 1.40 -13.82
N TYR A 351 -4.94 1.66 -13.02
CA TYR A 351 -6.14 2.36 -13.49
C TYR A 351 -5.81 3.76 -14.03
N GLN A 352 -5.01 4.54 -13.30
CA GLN A 352 -4.56 5.87 -13.74
C GLN A 352 -3.74 5.81 -15.04
N ALA A 353 -2.83 4.85 -15.17
CA ALA A 353 -2.06 4.65 -16.38
C ALA A 353 -2.96 4.39 -17.60
N LYS A 354 -4.01 3.56 -17.43
CA LYS A 354 -5.02 3.25 -18.43
C LYS A 354 -5.87 4.48 -18.79
N ALA A 355 -6.38 5.20 -17.77
CA ALA A 355 -7.18 6.40 -17.95
C ALA A 355 -6.40 7.52 -18.66
N ASN A 356 -5.14 7.74 -18.26
CA ASN A 356 -4.26 8.73 -18.87
C ASN A 356 -3.89 8.37 -20.32
N ALA A 357 -3.64 7.10 -20.61
CA ALA A 357 -3.37 6.66 -22.00
C ALA A 357 -4.58 6.95 -22.90
N LYS A 358 -5.80 6.67 -22.42
CA LYS A 358 -7.04 6.98 -23.14
C LYS A 358 -7.25 8.49 -23.31
N ARG A 359 -7.00 9.29 -22.26
CA ARG A 359 -7.19 10.74 -22.29
C ARG A 359 -6.22 11.47 -23.21
N LYS A 360 -4.95 11.06 -23.24
CA LYS A 360 -3.93 11.69 -24.09
C LYS A 360 -4.18 11.43 -25.58
N TRP A 361 -4.90 10.39 -25.93
CA TRP A 361 -5.11 10.00 -27.32
C TRP A 361 -5.80 11.06 -28.17
N PRO A 362 -6.90 11.72 -27.76
CA PRO A 362 -7.52 12.80 -28.53
C PRO A 362 -6.60 13.99 -28.77
N VAL A 363 -5.74 14.30 -27.80
CA VAL A 363 -4.79 15.43 -27.88
C VAL A 363 -3.61 15.14 -28.81
N THR A 364 -3.20 13.86 -28.87
CA THR A 364 -2.12 13.43 -29.76
C THR A 364 -2.60 13.11 -31.18
N ARG A 365 -3.92 13.12 -31.42
CA ARG A 365 -4.48 13.03 -32.75
C ARG A 365 -4.24 14.33 -33.53
N PRO A 366 -3.82 14.27 -34.81
CA PRO A 366 -3.84 15.44 -35.66
C PRO A 366 -5.28 15.97 -35.75
N HIS A 367 -5.46 17.28 -35.58
CA HIS A 367 -6.78 17.94 -35.69
C HIS A 367 -7.39 17.87 -37.12
N ARG A 368 -6.60 17.43 -38.09
CA ARG A 368 -7.04 17.15 -39.46
C ARG A 368 -7.11 15.64 -39.70
N SER A 369 -8.04 15.22 -40.53
CA SER A 369 -8.02 13.88 -41.09
C SER A 369 -6.63 13.59 -41.66
N PRO A 370 -5.96 12.52 -41.25
CA PRO A 370 -4.61 12.22 -41.71
C PRO A 370 -4.61 12.11 -43.22
N LYS A 371 -3.67 12.77 -43.88
CA LYS A 371 -3.47 12.58 -45.31
C LYS A 371 -3.10 11.12 -45.55
N TRP A 372 -3.39 10.59 -46.74
CA TRP A 372 -3.19 9.17 -47.06
C TRP A 372 -1.78 8.66 -46.75
N TYR A 373 -0.74 9.48 -46.86
CA TYR A 373 0.64 9.15 -46.52
C TYR A 373 0.94 9.18 -45.01
N GLU A 374 0.07 9.79 -44.21
CA GLU A 374 0.14 9.79 -42.73
C GLU A 374 -0.65 8.64 -42.12
N ALA A 375 -1.47 7.95 -42.94
CA ALA A 375 -2.34 6.86 -42.49
C ALA A 375 -1.56 5.73 -41.81
N GLN A 376 -0.40 5.37 -42.33
CA GLN A 376 0.47 4.34 -41.74
C GLN A 376 0.98 4.76 -40.34
N LYS A 377 1.43 6.02 -40.17
CA LYS A 377 1.89 6.54 -38.91
C LYS A 377 0.77 6.62 -37.88
N HIS A 378 -0.43 7.00 -38.35
CA HIS A 378 -1.62 7.03 -37.49
C HIS A 378 -2.04 5.62 -37.05
N LEU A 379 -2.04 4.65 -37.94
CA LEU A 379 -2.33 3.24 -37.66
C LEU A 379 -1.29 2.65 -36.67
N ALA A 380 0.00 2.94 -36.91
CA ALA A 380 1.07 2.52 -36.02
C ALA A 380 0.88 3.08 -34.60
N ASN A 381 0.55 4.37 -34.47
CA ASN A 381 0.28 5.01 -33.16
C ASN A 381 -0.95 4.40 -32.48
N GLN A 382 -2.01 4.08 -33.21
CA GLN A 382 -3.18 3.38 -32.67
C GLN A 382 -2.80 1.98 -32.18
N LEU A 383 -1.98 1.27 -32.93
CA LEU A 383 -1.53 -0.07 -32.56
C LEU A 383 -0.68 -0.03 -31.29
N VAL A 384 0.21 0.96 -31.15
CA VAL A 384 1.02 1.17 -29.93
C VAL A 384 0.11 1.44 -28.74
N LEU A 385 -0.90 2.31 -28.88
CA LEU A 385 -1.85 2.57 -27.80
C LEU A 385 -2.63 1.31 -27.42
N ARG A 386 -3.17 0.59 -28.41
CA ARG A 386 -3.91 -0.67 -28.16
C ARG A 386 -3.05 -1.71 -27.45
N LYS A 387 -1.80 -1.88 -27.88
CA LYS A 387 -0.82 -2.77 -27.21
C LYS A 387 -0.57 -2.34 -25.78
N LYS A 388 -0.39 -1.03 -25.53
CA LYS A 388 -0.21 -0.51 -24.17
C LYS A 388 -1.44 -0.76 -23.29
N LEU A 389 -2.64 -0.47 -23.79
CA LEU A 389 -3.89 -0.71 -23.06
C LEU A 389 -4.12 -2.19 -22.78
N ALA A 390 -3.86 -3.05 -23.77
CA ALA A 390 -3.95 -4.51 -23.60
C ALA A 390 -2.94 -5.02 -22.56
N GLY A 391 -1.69 -4.54 -22.59
CA GLY A 391 -0.68 -4.90 -21.60
C GLY A 391 -1.07 -4.49 -20.17
N ILE A 392 -1.61 -3.28 -20.00
CA ILE A 392 -2.11 -2.82 -18.69
C ILE A 392 -3.30 -3.68 -18.25
N ALA A 393 -4.23 -3.99 -19.14
CA ALA A 393 -5.40 -4.82 -18.81
C ALA A 393 -4.99 -6.24 -18.38
N VAL A 394 -4.04 -6.85 -19.07
CA VAL A 394 -3.48 -8.16 -18.68
C VAL A 394 -2.81 -8.07 -17.30
N GLY A 395 -2.00 -7.04 -17.08
CA GLY A 395 -1.36 -6.81 -15.78
C GLY A 395 -2.38 -6.63 -14.65
N GLU A 396 -3.43 -5.84 -14.88
CA GLU A 396 -4.55 -5.61 -13.94
C GLU A 396 -5.28 -6.94 -13.63
N THR A 397 -5.62 -7.73 -14.65
CA THR A 397 -6.28 -9.04 -14.46
C THR A 397 -5.40 -10.00 -13.66
N LEU A 398 -4.12 -10.08 -13.99
CA LEU A 398 -3.17 -10.90 -13.25
C LEU A 398 -3.04 -10.44 -11.79
N TRP A 399 -2.98 -9.13 -11.54
CA TRP A 399 -2.90 -8.56 -10.20
C TRP A 399 -4.09 -8.94 -9.32
N TYR A 400 -5.32 -8.70 -9.80
CA TYR A 400 -6.53 -9.09 -9.08
C TYR A 400 -6.62 -10.61 -8.86
N HIS A 401 -6.23 -11.40 -9.85
CA HIS A 401 -6.22 -12.86 -9.74
C HIS A 401 -5.21 -13.34 -8.68
N PHE A 402 -4.02 -12.73 -8.64
CA PHE A 402 -2.99 -13.00 -7.65
C PHE A 402 -3.52 -12.73 -6.24
N TYR A 403 -4.02 -11.54 -6.02
CA TYR A 403 -4.55 -11.12 -4.73
C TYR A 403 -5.68 -12.04 -4.26
N HIS A 404 -6.60 -12.35 -5.15
CA HIS A 404 -7.72 -13.26 -4.86
C HIS A 404 -7.26 -14.66 -4.48
N ARG A 405 -6.23 -15.20 -5.14
CA ARG A 405 -5.62 -16.49 -4.81
C ARG A 405 -5.03 -16.52 -3.40
N VAL A 406 -4.40 -15.44 -2.97
CA VAL A 406 -3.87 -15.34 -1.61
C VAL A 406 -5.02 -15.36 -0.61
N ILE A 407 -6.07 -14.57 -0.83
CA ILE A 407 -7.27 -14.55 0.01
C ILE A 407 -7.87 -15.95 0.15
N GLU A 408 -8.14 -16.64 -0.96
CA GLU A 408 -8.76 -17.97 -0.95
C GLU A 408 -7.94 -19.01 -0.15
N ASN A 409 -6.62 -19.03 -0.36
CA ASN A 409 -5.76 -19.99 0.32
C ASN A 409 -5.55 -19.67 1.80
N LEU A 410 -5.64 -18.39 2.20
CA LEU A 410 -5.63 -17.96 3.60
C LEU A 410 -7.03 -17.92 4.26
N GLY A 411 -8.04 -18.55 3.66
CA GLY A 411 -9.33 -18.77 4.32
C GLY A 411 -10.49 -17.91 3.87
N GLY A 412 -10.29 -16.93 2.98
CA GLY A 412 -11.38 -16.22 2.29
C GLY A 412 -12.18 -15.21 3.12
N ILE A 413 -11.72 -14.81 4.31
CA ILE A 413 -12.46 -13.88 5.20
C ILE A 413 -11.99 -12.44 5.11
N THR A 414 -10.89 -12.18 4.41
CA THR A 414 -10.32 -10.85 4.22
C THR A 414 -10.99 -10.11 3.06
N HIS A 415 -10.79 -8.80 3.00
CA HIS A 415 -11.50 -7.95 2.06
C HIS A 415 -10.87 -7.98 0.67
N HIS A 416 -11.72 -7.99 -0.36
CA HIS A 416 -11.29 -7.86 -1.76
C HIS A 416 -10.87 -6.43 -2.08
N LEU A 417 -9.99 -6.29 -3.09
CA LEU A 417 -9.62 -4.97 -3.61
C LEU A 417 -10.83 -4.26 -4.20
N ILE A 418 -10.98 -2.99 -3.87
CA ILE A 418 -12.08 -2.17 -4.37
C ILE A 418 -11.92 -1.94 -5.88
N PRO A 419 -12.99 -2.13 -6.69
CA PRO A 419 -12.95 -1.85 -8.11
C PRO A 419 -12.67 -0.38 -8.40
N GLN A 420 -11.53 -0.08 -9.02
CA GLN A 420 -11.12 1.30 -9.29
C GLN A 420 -12.08 2.11 -10.16
N PRO A 421 -12.76 1.53 -11.20
CA PRO A 421 -13.79 2.25 -11.96
C PRO A 421 -14.96 2.71 -11.10
N GLU A 422 -15.35 1.93 -10.08
CA GLU A 422 -16.43 2.29 -9.16
C GLU A 422 -16.02 3.42 -8.23
N LEU A 423 -14.81 3.35 -7.65
CA LEU A 423 -14.26 4.47 -6.88
C LEU A 423 -14.23 5.76 -7.70
N ALA A 424 -13.76 5.68 -8.95
CA ALA A 424 -13.72 6.83 -9.84
C ALA A 424 -15.11 7.41 -10.10
N ARG A 425 -16.12 6.57 -10.30
CA ARG A 425 -17.53 6.99 -10.49
C ARG A 425 -18.10 7.70 -9.26
N LEU A 426 -17.84 7.15 -8.08
CA LEU A 426 -18.33 7.70 -6.81
C LEU A 426 -17.63 9.01 -6.42
N ALA A 427 -16.32 9.09 -6.64
CA ALA A 427 -15.54 10.29 -6.33
C ALA A 427 -15.76 11.43 -7.32
N HIS A 428 -16.10 11.12 -8.60
CA HIS A 428 -16.14 12.11 -9.70
C HIS A 428 -16.96 13.37 -9.42
N PRO A 429 -18.14 13.32 -8.75
CA PRO A 429 -18.91 14.51 -8.44
C PRO A 429 -18.19 15.49 -7.48
N PHE A 430 -17.20 15.03 -6.73
CA PHE A 430 -16.52 15.78 -5.68
C PHE A 430 -15.05 16.05 -6.02
N TYR A 431 -14.37 15.07 -6.62
CA TYR A 431 -12.93 15.11 -6.85
C TYR A 431 -12.58 14.62 -8.26
N ASN A 432 -11.75 15.38 -8.96
CA ASN A 432 -11.34 15.01 -10.31
C ASN A 432 -10.38 13.81 -10.30
N GLN A 433 -10.81 12.68 -10.84
CA GLN A 433 -10.01 11.47 -10.96
C GLN A 433 -8.68 11.64 -11.72
N PHE A 434 -8.53 12.73 -12.48
CA PHE A 434 -7.31 13.04 -13.22
C PHE A 434 -6.36 13.97 -12.45
N ALA A 435 -6.74 14.43 -11.26
CA ALA A 435 -5.80 15.08 -10.35
C ALA A 435 -4.78 14.03 -9.89
N ARG A 436 -3.56 14.16 -10.40
CA ARG A 436 -2.50 13.16 -10.24
C ARG A 436 -1.60 13.50 -9.05
N GLY A 437 -1.04 12.44 -8.46
CA GLY A 437 -0.06 12.51 -7.38
C GLY A 437 -0.71 12.46 -6.00
N GLY A 438 -0.44 11.36 -5.30
CA GLY A 438 -0.98 11.03 -3.99
C GLY A 438 -2.39 10.46 -4.01
N GLU A 439 -2.97 10.31 -2.84
CA GLU A 439 -4.18 9.55 -2.56
C GLU A 439 -5.48 10.37 -2.53
N GLY A 440 -5.47 11.67 -2.81
CA GLY A 440 -6.65 12.54 -2.63
C GLY A 440 -7.93 12.01 -3.29
N HIS A 441 -7.82 11.45 -4.51
CA HIS A 441 -8.92 10.78 -5.19
C HIS A 441 -9.38 9.51 -4.44
N LEU A 442 -8.44 8.69 -3.95
CA LEU A 442 -8.73 7.47 -3.21
C LEU A 442 -9.38 7.80 -1.86
N GLU A 443 -8.92 8.82 -1.14
CA GLU A 443 -9.51 9.24 0.13
C GLU A 443 -11.00 9.58 -0.04
N VAL A 444 -11.33 10.44 -1.02
CA VAL A 444 -12.72 10.84 -1.28
C VAL A 444 -13.56 9.66 -1.77
N GLY A 445 -13.02 8.86 -2.70
CA GLY A 445 -13.72 7.70 -3.27
C GLY A 445 -14.02 6.64 -2.24
N LYS A 446 -13.06 6.30 -1.38
CA LYS A 446 -13.24 5.31 -0.31
C LYS A 446 -14.24 5.77 0.72
N ASN A 447 -14.16 7.04 1.14
CA ASN A 447 -15.12 7.60 2.09
C ASN A 447 -16.55 7.41 1.59
N VAL A 448 -16.84 7.78 0.34
CA VAL A 448 -18.16 7.59 -0.27
C VAL A 448 -18.49 6.10 -0.43
N TYR A 449 -17.55 5.28 -0.90
CA TYR A 449 -17.77 3.85 -1.16
C TYR A 449 -18.19 3.09 0.10
N TYR A 450 -17.43 3.22 1.19
CA TYR A 450 -17.73 2.52 2.44
C TYR A 450 -19.04 2.99 3.08
N THR A 451 -19.37 4.26 2.92
CA THR A 451 -20.62 4.82 3.43
C THR A 451 -21.83 4.35 2.65
N VAL A 452 -21.81 4.50 1.31
CA VAL A 452 -22.96 4.17 0.44
C VAL A 452 -23.28 2.67 0.46
N ASN A 453 -22.26 1.83 0.59
CA ASN A 453 -22.43 0.38 0.64
C ASN A 453 -22.61 -0.17 2.05
N HIS A 454 -22.70 0.70 3.07
CA HIS A 454 -22.87 0.32 4.49
C HIS A 454 -21.83 -0.73 4.93
N LEU A 455 -20.54 -0.50 4.63
CA LEU A 455 -19.47 -1.43 4.95
C LEU A 455 -18.75 -1.10 6.27
N CYS A 456 -19.03 0.03 6.87
CA CYS A 456 -18.50 0.45 8.16
C CYS A 456 -19.46 1.40 8.87
N HIS A 457 -19.28 1.55 10.20
CA HIS A 457 -20.04 2.50 11.02
C HIS A 457 -19.37 3.88 11.04
N MET A 458 -18.06 3.92 10.83
CA MET A 458 -17.26 5.14 10.88
C MET A 458 -16.11 5.06 9.89
N VAL A 459 -15.78 6.18 9.25
CA VAL A 459 -14.56 6.37 8.46
C VAL A 459 -13.63 7.31 9.21
N LEU A 460 -12.44 6.82 9.53
CA LEU A 460 -11.35 7.59 10.16
C LEU A 460 -10.28 7.88 9.11
N ALA A 461 -10.07 9.15 8.79
CA ALA A 461 -9.05 9.56 7.82
C ALA A 461 -7.81 10.10 8.56
N LEU A 462 -6.68 9.38 8.43
CA LEU A 462 -5.40 9.79 9.00
C LEU A 462 -4.65 10.67 7.99
N LYS A 463 -4.43 11.91 8.35
CA LYS A 463 -3.89 12.96 7.47
C LYS A 463 -2.66 13.60 8.08
N PRO A 464 -1.47 13.35 7.53
CA PRO A 464 -0.27 13.98 8.07
C PRO A 464 -0.28 15.49 7.87
N PHE A 465 0.16 16.22 8.88
CA PHE A 465 0.39 17.65 8.74
C PHE A 465 1.30 17.95 7.54
N GLY A 466 0.94 18.94 6.75
CA GLY A 466 1.68 19.32 5.54
C GLY A 466 1.48 18.39 4.33
N CYS A 467 0.57 17.42 4.38
CA CYS A 467 0.26 16.56 3.23
C CYS A 467 -0.52 17.32 2.16
N MET A 468 0.04 17.43 0.95
CA MET A 468 -0.61 18.15 -0.16
C MET A 468 -1.85 17.45 -0.72
N PRO A 469 -1.83 16.13 -1.02
CA PRO A 469 -3.03 15.42 -1.46
C PRO A 469 -4.17 15.47 -0.45
N SER A 470 -3.86 15.31 0.85
CA SER A 470 -4.88 15.41 1.91
C SER A 470 -5.48 16.80 2.02
N SER A 471 -4.66 17.88 1.86
CA SER A 471 -5.18 19.24 1.83
C SER A 471 -6.14 19.48 0.65
N GLN A 472 -5.89 18.85 -0.50
CA GLN A 472 -6.80 18.91 -1.65
C GLN A 472 -8.09 18.13 -1.38
N SER A 473 -8.02 16.94 -0.77
CA SER A 473 -9.20 16.14 -0.43
C SER A 473 -10.07 16.81 0.64
N ASP A 474 -9.46 17.49 1.62
CA ASP A 474 -10.17 18.23 2.68
C ASP A 474 -11.06 19.34 2.11
N GLY A 475 -10.63 20.01 1.07
CA GLY A 475 -11.41 21.04 0.40
C GLY A 475 -12.76 20.56 -0.13
N VAL A 476 -12.93 19.26 -0.36
CA VAL A 476 -14.19 18.66 -0.87
C VAL A 476 -14.93 17.80 0.16
N GLN A 477 -14.29 17.45 1.28
CA GLN A 477 -14.91 16.57 2.29
C GLN A 477 -16.16 17.18 2.93
N SER A 478 -16.20 18.49 3.09
CA SER A 478 -17.41 19.19 3.60
C SER A 478 -18.62 18.97 2.69
N ALA A 479 -18.43 18.98 1.36
CA ALA A 479 -19.50 18.70 0.41
C ALA A 479 -19.92 17.22 0.45
N VAL A 480 -18.97 16.30 0.65
CA VAL A 480 -19.28 14.87 0.83
C VAL A 480 -20.13 14.64 2.08
N ILE A 481 -19.71 15.17 3.24
CA ILE A 481 -20.43 15.04 4.51
C ILE A 481 -21.82 15.67 4.41
N SER A 482 -21.95 16.84 3.78
CA SER A 482 -23.24 17.51 3.59
C SER A 482 -24.22 16.70 2.75
N LYS A 483 -23.71 15.88 1.82
CA LYS A 483 -24.53 14.99 0.99
C LYS A 483 -24.92 13.70 1.70
N PHE A 484 -24.02 13.15 2.52
CA PHE A 484 -24.18 11.87 3.23
C PHE A 484 -24.28 12.13 4.73
N LYS A 485 -25.40 12.65 5.19
CA LYS A 485 -25.61 13.13 6.58
C LYS A 485 -25.47 12.06 7.65
N ASP A 486 -25.70 10.79 7.32
CA ASP A 486 -25.60 9.67 8.25
C ASP A 486 -24.17 9.13 8.39
N MET A 487 -23.21 9.73 7.65
CA MET A 487 -21.81 9.35 7.69
C MET A 487 -21.15 9.87 8.97
N ILE A 488 -20.49 8.97 9.72
CA ILE A 488 -19.51 9.37 10.73
C ILE A 488 -18.15 9.41 10.03
N PHE A 489 -17.69 10.62 9.71
CA PHE A 489 -16.39 10.85 9.12
C PHE A 489 -15.55 11.73 10.04
N LEU A 490 -14.39 11.24 10.44
CA LEU A 490 -13.47 11.97 11.29
C LEU A 490 -12.08 12.09 10.64
N PRO A 491 -11.66 13.28 10.21
CA PRO A 491 -10.28 13.54 9.85
C PRO A 491 -9.45 13.79 11.11
N ILE A 492 -8.33 13.09 11.25
CA ILE A 492 -7.32 13.30 12.27
C ILE A 492 -6.03 13.70 11.59
N GLU A 493 -5.58 14.92 11.88
CA GLU A 493 -4.28 15.38 11.43
C GLU A 493 -3.20 14.79 12.34
N THR A 494 -2.31 13.97 11.75
CA THR A 494 -1.18 13.39 12.48
C THR A 494 0.01 14.36 12.41
N SER A 495 0.51 14.72 13.57
CA SER A 495 1.74 15.51 13.76
C SER A 495 2.65 14.73 14.71
N GLY A 496 3.88 15.12 14.88
CA GLY A 496 4.74 14.48 15.90
C GLY A 496 4.30 14.72 17.35
N GLU A 497 3.22 15.48 17.54
CA GLU A 497 2.67 15.91 18.83
C GLU A 497 1.13 15.91 18.75
N GLY A 498 0.46 15.82 19.90
CA GLY A 498 -1.01 15.93 19.97
C GLY A 498 -1.77 14.61 20.01
N GLU A 499 -1.12 13.50 20.30
CA GLU A 499 -1.71 12.16 20.43
C GLU A 499 -2.95 12.16 21.34
N VAL A 500 -2.86 12.77 22.54
CA VAL A 500 -3.96 12.82 23.51
C VAL A 500 -5.20 13.51 22.93
N ASN A 501 -5.01 14.61 22.19
CA ASN A 501 -6.12 15.31 21.53
C ASN A 501 -6.73 14.45 20.42
N ALA A 502 -5.88 13.81 19.61
CA ALA A 502 -6.32 12.89 18.55
C ALA A 502 -7.15 11.75 19.13
N HIS A 503 -6.65 11.07 20.17
CA HIS A 503 -7.35 9.98 20.83
C HIS A 503 -8.69 10.43 21.43
N SER A 504 -8.75 11.59 22.10
CA SER A 504 -9.98 12.14 22.65
C SER A 504 -11.04 12.39 21.57
N ARG A 505 -10.65 12.98 20.44
CA ARG A 505 -11.56 13.19 19.29
C ARG A 505 -12.07 11.88 18.69
N VAL A 506 -11.18 10.89 18.59
CA VAL A 506 -11.56 9.55 18.08
C VAL A 506 -12.50 8.86 19.05
N GLN A 507 -12.28 8.94 20.38
CA GLN A 507 -13.21 8.38 21.37
C GLN A 507 -14.62 8.97 21.25
N MET A 508 -14.73 10.28 21.04
CA MET A 508 -16.05 10.93 20.87
C MET A 508 -16.79 10.38 19.64
N ALA A 509 -16.15 10.33 18.48
CA ALA A 509 -16.75 9.82 17.27
C ALA A 509 -17.03 8.30 17.34
N LEU A 510 -16.12 7.55 18.00
CA LEU A 510 -16.29 6.13 18.25
C LEU A 510 -17.48 5.85 19.17
N GLY A 511 -17.78 6.74 20.11
CA GLY A 511 -18.99 6.67 20.95
C GLY A 511 -20.27 6.63 20.11
N GLU A 512 -20.38 7.49 19.11
CA GLU A 512 -21.50 7.48 18.16
C GLU A 512 -21.52 6.19 17.31
N ALA A 513 -20.34 5.75 16.82
CA ALA A 513 -20.23 4.51 16.06
C ALA A 513 -20.63 3.28 16.88
N LYS A 514 -20.31 3.24 18.19
CA LYS A 514 -20.74 2.18 19.12
C LYS A 514 -22.28 2.14 19.27
N VAL A 515 -22.92 3.31 19.34
CA VAL A 515 -24.39 3.40 19.39
C VAL A 515 -25.00 2.87 18.10
N LYS A 516 -24.50 3.28 16.93
CA LYS A 516 -24.98 2.76 15.63
C LYS A 516 -24.80 1.25 15.52
N ALA A 517 -23.65 0.72 15.87
CA ALA A 517 -23.40 -0.73 15.85
C ALA A 517 -24.33 -1.51 16.79
N LYS A 518 -24.64 -0.95 17.96
CA LYS A 518 -25.57 -1.55 18.91
C LYS A 518 -27.00 -1.53 18.37
N MET A 519 -27.44 -0.43 17.81
CA MET A 519 -28.79 -0.31 17.20
C MET A 519 -28.94 -1.29 16.04
N GLU A 520 -27.95 -1.39 15.15
CA GLU A 520 -27.95 -2.34 14.03
C GLU A 520 -28.05 -3.79 14.54
N PHE A 521 -27.29 -4.13 15.58
CA PHE A 521 -27.33 -5.46 16.19
C PHE A 521 -28.71 -5.76 16.82
N GLU A 522 -29.30 -4.83 17.56
CA GLU A 522 -30.61 -4.99 18.20
C GLU A 522 -31.72 -5.14 17.16
N GLU A 523 -31.67 -4.39 16.07
CA GLU A 523 -32.59 -4.50 14.96
C GLU A 523 -32.44 -5.84 14.24
N ALA A 524 -31.21 -6.26 13.95
CA ALA A 524 -30.92 -7.56 13.38
C ALA A 524 -31.43 -8.70 14.29
N LEU A 525 -31.18 -8.64 15.60
CA LEU A 525 -31.65 -9.62 16.56
C LEU A 525 -33.19 -9.68 16.59
N LYS A 526 -33.83 -8.54 16.64
CA LYS A 526 -35.30 -8.42 16.60
C LYS A 526 -35.87 -9.07 15.34
N SER A 527 -35.23 -8.88 14.19
CA SER A 527 -35.70 -9.45 12.93
C SER A 527 -35.63 -10.99 12.89
N THR A 528 -34.77 -11.61 13.71
CA THR A 528 -34.67 -13.08 13.81
C THR A 528 -35.84 -13.70 14.56
N GLY A 529 -36.54 -12.95 15.39
CA GLY A 529 -37.55 -13.46 16.31
C GLY A 529 -37.03 -14.41 17.39
N LYS A 530 -35.70 -14.49 17.58
CA LYS A 530 -35.05 -15.38 18.55
C LYS A 530 -34.42 -14.59 19.70
N ARG A 531 -34.21 -15.26 20.83
CA ARG A 531 -33.45 -14.68 21.94
C ARG A 531 -31.95 -14.84 21.68
N LEU A 532 -31.16 -13.88 22.14
CA LEU A 532 -29.71 -13.95 22.00
C LEU A 532 -29.12 -15.19 22.69
N ASP A 533 -29.67 -15.61 23.84
CA ASP A 533 -29.23 -16.79 24.55
C ASP A 533 -29.44 -18.08 23.76
N ASP A 534 -30.54 -18.18 23.01
CA ASP A 534 -30.81 -19.33 22.14
C ASP A 534 -29.80 -19.40 20.99
N ILE A 535 -29.44 -18.25 20.41
CA ILE A 535 -28.41 -18.16 19.37
C ILE A 535 -27.04 -18.54 19.94
N LYS A 536 -26.68 -18.05 21.13
CA LYS A 536 -25.43 -18.40 21.81
C LYS A 536 -25.36 -19.89 22.18
N GLY A 537 -26.48 -20.45 22.65
CA GLY A 537 -26.60 -21.88 22.90
C GLY A 537 -26.32 -22.70 21.64
N TYR A 538 -26.94 -22.36 20.52
CA TYR A 538 -26.68 -22.99 19.24
C TYR A 538 -25.23 -22.87 18.79
N VAL A 539 -24.60 -21.68 18.97
CA VAL A 539 -23.18 -21.49 18.65
C VAL A 539 -22.27 -22.36 19.53
N ALA A 540 -22.61 -22.54 20.81
CA ALA A 540 -21.86 -23.41 21.72
C ALA A 540 -21.91 -24.88 21.30
N GLU A 541 -23.05 -25.34 20.76
CA GLU A 541 -23.23 -26.72 20.23
C GLU A 541 -22.57 -26.94 18.86
N HIS A 542 -22.16 -25.84 18.17
CA HIS A 542 -21.58 -25.88 16.83
C HIS A 542 -20.17 -25.26 16.80
N PRO A 543 -19.11 -25.99 17.19
CA PRO A 543 -17.75 -25.45 17.34
C PRO A 543 -17.19 -24.82 16.07
N GLU A 544 -17.66 -25.23 14.87
CA GLU A 544 -17.23 -24.64 13.61
C GLU A 544 -17.58 -23.16 13.49
N LEU A 545 -18.68 -22.71 14.12
CA LEU A 545 -19.10 -21.31 14.16
C LEU A 545 -18.16 -20.40 14.97
N ARG A 546 -17.33 -21.01 15.81
CA ARG A 546 -16.34 -20.34 16.66
C ARG A 546 -14.94 -20.31 16.02
N ARG A 547 -14.82 -20.72 14.74
CA ARG A 547 -13.56 -20.72 14.00
C ARG A 547 -13.40 -19.45 13.19
N PRO A 548 -12.19 -18.84 13.12
CA PRO A 548 -11.93 -17.61 12.36
C PRO A 548 -12.36 -17.70 10.90
N PHE A 549 -12.06 -18.82 10.23
CA PHE A 549 -12.35 -19.00 8.81
C PHE A 549 -13.73 -19.59 8.51
N TYR A 550 -14.60 -19.63 9.50
CA TYR A 550 -16.00 -19.89 9.21
C TYR A 550 -16.60 -18.73 8.43
N HIS A 551 -17.05 -19.00 7.21
CA HIS A 551 -17.57 -17.96 6.31
C HIS A 551 -18.99 -17.56 6.68
N VAL A 552 -19.16 -16.28 7.00
CA VAL A 552 -20.46 -15.63 7.22
C VAL A 552 -20.78 -14.79 5.99
N PRO A 553 -21.85 -15.10 5.23
CA PRO A 553 -22.22 -14.33 4.04
C PRO A 553 -22.51 -12.86 4.39
N HIS A 554 -21.93 -11.95 3.62
CA HIS A 554 -22.20 -10.53 3.78
C HIS A 554 -23.65 -10.20 3.36
N ARG A 555 -24.35 -9.44 4.18
CA ARG A 555 -25.70 -8.94 3.89
C ARG A 555 -25.65 -7.46 3.57
N PRO A 556 -26.18 -7.02 2.41
CA PRO A 556 -26.25 -5.61 2.06
C PRO A 556 -26.95 -4.79 3.15
N GLY A 557 -26.43 -3.61 3.43
CA GLY A 557 -27.02 -2.69 4.41
C GLY A 557 -26.65 -2.96 5.87
N ILE A 558 -25.81 -3.96 6.15
CA ILE A 558 -25.36 -4.31 7.51
C ILE A 558 -23.84 -4.26 7.56
N ALA A 559 -23.28 -3.39 8.39
CA ALA A 559 -21.84 -3.22 8.56
C ALA A 559 -21.25 -4.16 9.63
N GLY A 560 -21.98 -4.39 10.71
CA GLY A 560 -21.49 -5.04 11.91
C GLY A 560 -21.32 -6.56 11.78
N THR A 561 -20.13 -7.07 12.08
CA THR A 561 -19.82 -8.51 12.08
C THR A 561 -20.78 -9.29 12.98
N ALA A 562 -21.11 -8.77 14.16
CA ALA A 562 -22.03 -9.43 15.10
C ALA A 562 -23.47 -9.51 14.53
N ALA A 563 -23.98 -8.44 13.91
CA ALA A 563 -25.30 -8.41 13.31
C ALA A 563 -25.41 -9.40 12.16
N GLN A 564 -24.41 -9.45 11.27
CA GLN A 564 -24.36 -10.44 10.18
C GLN A 564 -24.31 -11.87 10.70
N PHE A 565 -23.50 -12.10 11.76
CA PHE A 565 -23.33 -13.42 12.34
C PHE A 565 -24.62 -13.97 12.95
N ILE A 566 -25.34 -13.18 13.78
CA ILE A 566 -26.60 -13.65 14.41
C ILE A 566 -27.70 -13.93 13.38
N LEU A 567 -27.78 -13.13 12.32
CA LEU A 567 -28.70 -13.39 11.22
C LEU A 567 -28.37 -14.70 10.49
N HIS A 568 -27.07 -14.94 10.23
CA HIS A 568 -26.64 -16.18 9.60
C HIS A 568 -26.91 -17.41 10.48
N VAL A 569 -26.61 -17.31 11.79
CA VAL A 569 -26.89 -18.39 12.74
C VAL A 569 -28.40 -18.65 12.83
N SER A 570 -29.22 -17.61 12.88
CA SER A 570 -30.68 -17.72 12.86
C SER A 570 -31.19 -18.50 11.65
N ASP A 571 -30.68 -18.20 10.44
CA ASP A 571 -31.05 -18.92 9.22
C ASP A 571 -30.65 -20.41 9.29
N ARG A 572 -29.49 -20.73 9.88
CA ARG A 572 -29.06 -22.11 10.11
C ARG A 572 -29.98 -22.85 11.07
N MET A 573 -30.36 -22.23 12.18
CA MET A 573 -31.32 -22.80 13.14
C MET A 573 -32.66 -23.13 12.44
N ASP A 574 -33.15 -22.21 11.58
CA ASP A 574 -34.39 -22.42 10.84
C ASP A 574 -34.27 -23.48 9.74
N SER A 575 -33.09 -23.59 9.11
CA SER A 575 -32.81 -24.58 8.08
C SER A 575 -32.70 -25.98 8.67
N GLY A 576 -32.05 -26.14 9.83
CA GLY A 576 -31.99 -27.39 10.58
C GLY A 576 -33.35 -27.92 10.97
N SER A 577 -34.29 -27.02 11.34
CA SER A 577 -35.67 -27.37 11.63
C SER A 577 -36.48 -27.77 10.38
N ARG A 578 -36.10 -27.27 9.19
CA ARG A 578 -36.76 -27.62 7.90
C ARG A 578 -36.17 -28.85 7.21
N PHE A 579 -34.92 -29.22 7.50
CA PHE A 579 -34.28 -30.38 6.88
C PHE A 579 -34.98 -31.72 7.25
N TRP A 580 -35.66 -31.73 8.36
CA TRP A 580 -36.57 -32.87 8.70
C TRP A 580 -37.88 -32.85 7.90
N ARG A 581 -38.18 -31.77 7.12
CA ARG A 581 -39.43 -31.67 6.36
C ARG A 581 -39.30 -31.66 4.84
N ARG A 582 -38.09 -31.51 4.23
CA ARG A 582 -37.96 -31.53 2.76
C ARG A 582 -36.59 -32.02 2.29
N SER A 583 -36.42 -33.28 2.12
CA SER A 583 -35.60 -33.85 1.05
C SER A 583 -36.29 -33.55 -0.29
N ARG A 584 -35.73 -32.70 -1.10
CA ARG A 584 -35.91 -32.37 -2.53
C ARG A 584 -36.09 -30.88 -2.78
N VAL A 585 -35.10 -30.29 -3.35
CA VAL A 585 -35.13 -29.58 -4.63
C VAL A 585 -33.73 -29.01 -4.93
N GLN A 586 -33.22 -29.38 -6.09
CA GLN A 586 -32.03 -28.86 -6.75
C GLN A 586 -32.22 -27.38 -7.14
N GLY A 587 -31.14 -26.60 -7.09
CA GLY A 587 -31.16 -25.26 -7.65
C GLY A 587 -29.79 -24.59 -7.56
N GLY A 588 -29.14 -24.49 -8.71
CA GLY A 588 -27.78 -23.99 -8.87
C GLY A 588 -27.56 -22.55 -8.40
N VAL A 589 -26.36 -22.32 -7.95
CA VAL A 589 -25.82 -20.99 -7.61
C VAL A 589 -25.46 -20.27 -8.91
N ALA A 590 -26.15 -19.19 -9.20
CA ALA A 590 -25.79 -18.27 -10.27
C ALA A 590 -24.61 -17.38 -9.82
N VAL A 591 -23.52 -17.45 -10.54
CA VAL A 591 -22.41 -16.51 -10.42
C VAL A 591 -22.84 -15.20 -11.11
N PRO A 592 -22.69 -14.02 -10.49
CA PRO A 592 -22.97 -12.78 -11.19
C PRO A 592 -21.92 -12.54 -12.28
N ASN A 593 -22.35 -12.44 -13.51
CA ASN A 593 -21.54 -11.98 -14.64
C ASN A 593 -21.10 -10.53 -14.39
N VAL A 594 -19.78 -10.34 -14.38
CA VAL A 594 -19.15 -9.01 -14.47
C VAL A 594 -18.98 -8.71 -15.96
N ALA A 595 -19.83 -7.87 -16.51
CA ALA A 595 -19.63 -7.22 -17.81
C ALA A 595 -18.97 -5.84 -17.62
#